data_dfa518bc045b97d8af19b5874a7bff40
#
_entry.id   dfa518bc045b97d8af19b5874a7bff40
#
_cell.length_a   1.000
_cell.length_b   1.000
_cell.length_c   1.000
_cell.angle_alpha   90.00
_cell.angle_beta   90.00
_cell.angle_gamma   90.00
#
_symmetry.space_group_name_H-M   'P 1'
#
loop_
_entity.id
_entity.type
_entity.pdbx_description
1 polymer ?
#
loop_
_entity_poly.entity_id
_entity_poly.type
_entity_poly.pdbx_seq_one_letter_code
_entity_poly.pdbx_strand_id
1 'polypeptide(L)' 'MSVFARQLKKYRLNKNLSQVALAEQLFISRQAISKWENGDATPDLDHVVRLA' A
#
# COMPACT_ATOMS: atom_id res chain seq x y z
N MET A 1 5.34 0.18 -14.02
CA MET A 1 4.87 0.28 -12.62
C MET A 1 5.24 1.63 -12.04
N SER A 2 4.39 2.19 -11.22
CA SER A 2 4.69 3.46 -10.58
C SER A 2 5.71 3.27 -9.46
N VAL A 3 6.42 4.35 -9.15
CA VAL A 3 7.38 4.32 -8.05
C VAL A 3 6.68 4.01 -6.74
N PHE A 4 5.49 4.58 -6.54
CA PHE A 4 4.73 4.33 -5.33
C PHE A 4 4.38 2.85 -5.17
N ALA A 5 3.94 2.19 -6.24
CA ALA A 5 3.58 0.78 -6.19
C ALA A 5 4.76 -0.09 -5.75
N ARG A 6 5.94 0.18 -6.29
CA ARG A 6 7.14 -0.55 -5.93
C ARG A 6 7.54 -0.32 -4.48
N GLN A 7 7.49 0.92 -4.03
CA GLN A 7 7.87 1.26 -2.67
C GLN A 7 6.90 0.71 -1.65
N LEU A 8 5.61 0.72 -1.96
CA LEU A 8 4.61 0.15 -1.06
C LEU A 8 4.84 -1.34 -0.87
N LYS A 9 5.07 -2.06 -1.97
CA LYS A 9 5.33 -3.49 -1.89
C LYS A 9 6.62 -3.77 -1.11
N LYS A 10 7.66 -2.99 -1.37
CA LYS A 10 8.93 -3.15 -0.67
C LYS A 10 8.76 -2.92 0.83
N TYR A 11 8.05 -1.86 1.20
CA TYR A 11 7.77 -1.58 2.61
C TYR A 11 7.05 -2.76 3.26
N ARG A 12 6.02 -3.27 2.60
CA ARG A 12 5.22 -4.37 3.12
C ARG A 12 6.09 -5.62 3.34
N LEU A 13 6.90 -5.96 2.35
CA LEU A 13 7.75 -7.15 2.43
C LEU A 13 8.84 -7.00 3.50
N ASN A 14 9.40 -5.79 3.64
CA ASN A 14 10.41 -5.53 4.67
C ASN A 14 9.83 -5.68 6.08
N LYS A 15 8.55 -5.43 6.25
CA LYS A 15 7.87 -5.57 7.54
C LYS A 15 7.26 -6.95 7.73
N ASN A 16 7.44 -7.85 6.77
CA ASN A 16 6.85 -9.18 6.79
C ASN A 16 5.33 -9.14 6.93
N LEU A 17 4.70 -8.18 6.26
CA LEU A 17 3.26 -7.99 6.32
C LEU A 17 2.59 -8.59 5.10
N SER A 18 1.43 -9.22 5.30
CA SER A 18 0.56 -9.58 4.19
C SER A 18 -0.18 -8.33 3.72
N GLN A 19 -0.83 -8.42 2.54
CA GLN A 19 -1.67 -7.32 2.07
C GLN A 19 -2.79 -7.02 3.07
N VAL A 20 -3.38 -8.08 3.65
CA VAL A 20 -4.43 -7.91 4.65
C VAL A 20 -3.90 -7.18 5.87
N ALA A 21 -2.73 -7.57 6.37
CA ALA A 21 -2.16 -6.96 7.55
C ALA A 21 -1.85 -5.47 7.32
N LEU A 22 -1.28 -5.14 6.16
CA LEU A 22 -1.01 -3.75 5.84
C LEU A 22 -2.30 -2.94 5.71
N ALA A 23 -3.31 -3.52 5.07
CA ALA A 23 -4.60 -2.85 4.92
C ALA A 23 -5.22 -2.53 6.28
N GLU A 24 -5.13 -3.45 7.22
CA GLU A 24 -5.63 -3.24 8.57
C GLU A 24 -4.90 -2.10 9.26
N GLN A 25 -3.58 -2.03 9.10
CA GLN A 25 -2.80 -0.96 9.71
C GLN A 25 -3.16 0.42 9.16
N LEU A 26 -3.53 0.48 7.88
CA LEU A 26 -3.87 1.73 7.21
C LEU A 26 -5.37 2.02 7.24
N PHE A 27 -6.18 1.14 7.83
CA PHE A 27 -7.63 1.29 7.91
C PHE A 27 -8.27 1.37 6.52
N ILE A 28 -7.78 0.53 5.60
CA ILE A 28 -8.31 0.46 4.23
C ILE A 28 -8.54 -1.01 3.88
N SER A 29 -9.13 -1.25 2.70
CA SER A 29 -9.41 -2.61 2.27
C SER A 29 -8.17 -3.25 1.66
N ARG A 30 -8.10 -4.59 1.70
CA ARG A 30 -7.04 -5.32 1.02
C ARG A 30 -7.07 -5.04 -0.49
N GLN A 31 -8.27 -4.86 -1.05
CA GLN A 31 -8.40 -4.56 -2.47
C GLN A 31 -7.69 -3.26 -2.84
N ALA A 32 -7.73 -2.27 -1.97
CA ALA A 32 -7.01 -1.02 -2.20
C ALA A 32 -5.50 -1.26 -2.24
N ILE A 33 -4.97 -2.04 -1.31
CA ILE A 33 -3.53 -2.38 -1.30
C ILE A 33 -3.17 -3.09 -2.60
N SER A 34 -3.97 -4.06 -3.02
CA SER A 34 -3.70 -4.81 -4.24
C SER A 34 -3.64 -3.89 -5.45
N LYS A 35 -4.61 -2.98 -5.58
CA LYS A 35 -4.64 -2.04 -6.70
C LYS A 35 -3.44 -1.10 -6.68
N TRP A 36 -3.04 -0.64 -5.50
CA TRP A 36 -1.90 0.26 -5.37
C TRP A 36 -0.60 -0.45 -5.76
N GLU A 37 -0.43 -1.69 -5.32
CA GLU A 37 0.79 -2.45 -5.63
C GLU A 37 0.87 -2.85 -7.10
N ASN A 38 -0.28 -3.00 -7.75
CA ASN A 38 -0.32 -3.30 -9.18
C ASN A 38 -0.21 -2.06 -10.06
N GLY A 39 -0.29 -0.87 -9.46
CA GLY A 39 -0.25 0.37 -10.21
C GLY A 39 -1.58 0.74 -10.84
N ASP A 40 -2.67 0.06 -10.48
CA ASP A 40 -4.00 0.33 -11.04
C ASP A 40 -4.65 1.54 -10.41
N ALA A 41 -4.21 1.93 -9.21
CA ALA A 41 -4.74 3.08 -8.50
C ALA A 41 -3.65 3.66 -7.60
N THR A 42 -3.81 4.92 -7.20
CA THR A 42 -2.93 5.55 -6.24
C THR A 42 -3.78 6.09 -5.09
N PRO A 43 -3.23 6.12 -3.86
CA PRO A 43 -3.96 6.69 -2.74
C PRO A 43 -4.06 8.20 -2.87
N ASP A 44 -5.00 8.77 -2.15
CA ASP A 44 -5.05 10.23 -2.03
C ASP A 44 -3.95 10.70 -1.08
N LEU A 45 -3.84 12.03 -0.92
CA LEU A 45 -2.78 12.62 -0.13
C LEU A 45 -2.80 12.18 1.34
N ASP A 46 -3.99 11.98 1.90
CA ASP A 46 -4.10 11.59 3.29
C ASP A 46 -3.45 10.23 3.54
N HIS A 47 -3.68 9.29 2.64
CA HIS A 47 -3.08 7.97 2.77
C HIS A 47 -1.57 8.02 2.57
N VAL A 48 -1.09 8.85 1.66
CA VAL A 48 0.34 9.01 1.43
C VAL A 48 1.01 9.57 2.68
N VAL A 49 0.40 10.55 3.33
CA VAL A 49 0.94 11.14 4.56
C VAL A 49 1.05 10.07 5.65
N ARG A 50 0.06 9.20 5.76
CA ARG A 50 0.10 8.14 6.78
C ARG A 50 1.19 7.11 6.52
N LEU A 51 1.56 6.91 5.26
CA LEU A 51 2.64 6.00 4.93
C LEU A 51 4.01 6.60 5.25
N ALA A 52 4.10 7.90 5.22
CA ALA A 52 5.34 8.57 5.54
C ALA A 52 5.57 8.61 7.05
#